data_6ea56465c6df3c718b468a0ce227ac28
#
_entry.id   6ea56465c6df3c718b468a0ce227ac28
#
_cell.length_a   1.000
_cell.length_b   1.000
_cell.length_c   1.000
_cell.angle_alpha   90.00
_cell.angle_beta   90.00
_cell.angle_gamma   90.00
#
_symmetry.space_group_name_H-M   'P 1'
#
loop_
_entity.id
_entity.type
_entity.pdbx_description
1 polymer ?
#
loop_
_entity_poly.entity_id
_entity_poly.type
_entity_poly.pdbx_seq_one_letter_code
_entity_poly.pdbx_strand_id
1 'polypeptide(L)'
;MSVTKAFATLAALSVVAACTTPSGEYDRANTGLLTGALAGGLIGAATGSGNRTPAVLIGAGLGAIAGGAIGTHLDRQAAELRGSLGSNVGVVNTGSEIVVTMPQDILFATNSASLRPDLQSDLHTIAANLQRYPDSVVYVTGHTDSTGSAAYNQSLSERRADAVAGVLITSGVPSRRVQARGAGLTQPIASNDTAAGRAQNRRVEITIRPN
;
A
#
# COMPACT_ATOMS: atom_id res chain seq x y z
N MET A 1 -44.29 -36.56 -39.85
CA MET A 1 -42.85 -36.61 -40.04
C MET A 1 -42.25 -35.50 -39.09
N SER A 2 -41.78 -35.93 -37.95
CA SER A 2 -41.31 -35.02 -36.86
C SER A 2 -39.81 -35.22 -36.68
N VAL A 3 -39.04 -34.16 -36.86
CA VAL A 3 -37.58 -34.20 -36.73
C VAL A 3 -37.22 -33.58 -35.38
N THR A 4 -36.85 -34.43 -34.46
CA THR A 4 -36.38 -34.08 -33.11
C THR A 4 -34.93 -33.55 -33.21
N LYS A 5 -34.70 -32.27 -32.84
CA LYS A 5 -33.38 -31.70 -32.72
C LYS A 5 -32.83 -31.95 -31.30
N ALA A 6 -31.82 -32.78 -31.20
CA ALA A 6 -31.05 -32.99 -29.97
C ALA A 6 -30.10 -31.81 -29.75
N PHE A 7 -30.22 -31.13 -28.60
CA PHE A 7 -29.24 -30.16 -28.11
C PHE A 7 -28.18 -30.89 -27.30
N ALA A 8 -26.98 -30.91 -27.83
CA ALA A 8 -25.78 -31.35 -27.10
C ALA A 8 -25.28 -30.21 -26.24
N THR A 9 -25.43 -30.30 -24.93
CA THR A 9 -24.81 -29.43 -23.96
C THR A 9 -23.35 -29.83 -23.77
N LEU A 10 -22.44 -29.01 -24.28
CA LEU A 10 -21.00 -29.17 -24.06
C LEU A 10 -20.64 -28.59 -22.67
N ALA A 11 -20.41 -29.44 -21.69
CA ALA A 11 -19.88 -29.06 -20.39
C ALA A 11 -18.38 -28.81 -20.55
N ALA A 12 -17.96 -27.56 -20.54
CA ALA A 12 -16.55 -27.17 -20.47
C ALA A 12 -16.02 -27.44 -19.08
N LEU A 13 -15.30 -28.53 -18.91
CA LEU A 13 -14.51 -28.82 -17.70
C LEU A 13 -13.23 -27.99 -17.75
N SER A 14 -13.19 -26.86 -17.05
CA SER A 14 -11.98 -26.07 -16.87
C SER A 14 -11.07 -26.76 -15.85
N VAL A 15 -10.01 -27.38 -16.35
CA VAL A 15 -8.92 -27.94 -15.55
C VAL A 15 -8.13 -26.77 -14.98
N VAL A 16 -8.27 -26.53 -13.68
CA VAL A 16 -7.36 -25.65 -12.94
C VAL A 16 -6.07 -26.43 -12.72
N ALA A 17 -5.05 -26.17 -13.53
CA ALA A 17 -3.72 -26.66 -13.31
C ALA A 17 -3.14 -25.96 -12.08
N ALA A 18 -3.11 -26.64 -10.96
CA ALA A 18 -2.38 -26.20 -9.78
C ALA A 18 -0.87 -26.33 -10.09
N CYS A 19 -0.17 -25.21 -10.16
CA CYS A 19 1.29 -25.21 -10.22
C CYS A 19 1.83 -25.67 -8.87
N THR A 20 2.19 -26.94 -8.75
CA THR A 20 2.98 -27.46 -7.64
C THR A 20 4.45 -27.38 -8.00
N THR A 21 5.26 -26.83 -7.11
CA THR A 21 6.73 -26.91 -7.23
C THR A 21 7.20 -28.35 -6.99
N PRO A 22 8.37 -28.76 -7.51
CA PRO A 22 8.86 -30.14 -7.37
C PRO A 22 9.09 -30.61 -5.91
N SER A 23 9.06 -29.70 -4.95
CA SER A 23 9.23 -29.98 -3.52
C SER A 23 7.92 -30.28 -2.76
N GLY A 24 6.75 -30.24 -3.41
CA GLY A 24 5.47 -30.58 -2.77
C GLY A 24 4.99 -29.60 -1.71
N GLU A 25 5.65 -28.46 -1.56
CA GLU A 25 5.31 -27.41 -0.59
C GLU A 25 4.32 -26.42 -1.21
N TYR A 26 3.15 -26.30 -0.56
CA TYR A 26 2.14 -25.32 -0.99
C TYR A 26 2.64 -23.90 -0.71
N ASP A 27 3.04 -23.20 -1.73
CA ASP A 27 3.39 -21.78 -1.62
C ASP A 27 2.14 -20.95 -1.40
N ARG A 28 1.85 -20.66 -0.11
CA ARG A 28 0.68 -19.89 0.33
C ARG A 28 0.65 -18.47 -0.23
N ALA A 29 1.79 -17.95 -0.66
CA ALA A 29 1.90 -16.64 -1.27
C ALA A 29 1.23 -16.58 -2.64
N ASN A 30 1.47 -17.60 -3.49
CA ASN A 30 0.89 -17.67 -4.84
C ASN A 30 -0.60 -18.04 -4.82
N THR A 31 -1.04 -18.87 -3.85
CA THR A 31 -2.46 -19.21 -3.71
C THR A 31 -3.29 -18.03 -3.20
N GLY A 32 -2.72 -17.19 -2.31
CA GLY A 32 -3.36 -15.96 -1.84
C GLY A 32 -3.52 -14.90 -2.95
N LEU A 33 -2.56 -14.82 -3.87
CA LEU A 33 -2.59 -13.91 -5.02
C LEU A 33 -3.71 -14.26 -6.02
N LEU A 34 -3.86 -15.55 -6.35
CA LEU A 34 -4.89 -16.00 -7.29
C LEU A 34 -6.30 -15.93 -6.69
N THR A 35 -6.47 -16.32 -5.42
CA THR A 35 -7.76 -16.23 -4.74
C THR A 35 -8.15 -14.78 -4.43
N GLY A 36 -7.21 -13.93 -4.07
CA GLY A 36 -7.47 -12.51 -3.82
C GLY A 36 -7.85 -11.74 -5.08
N ALA A 37 -7.19 -12.03 -6.22
CA ALA A 37 -7.51 -11.38 -7.50
C ALA A 37 -8.87 -11.79 -8.05
N LEU A 38 -9.26 -13.06 -7.90
CA LEU A 38 -10.57 -13.56 -8.36
C LEU A 38 -11.70 -13.11 -7.43
N ALA A 39 -11.49 -13.12 -6.11
CA ALA A 39 -12.50 -12.69 -5.15
C ALA A 39 -12.67 -11.15 -5.15
N GLY A 40 -11.59 -10.39 -5.22
CA GLY A 40 -11.64 -8.93 -5.26
C GLY A 40 -12.21 -8.38 -6.57
N GLY A 41 -11.89 -9.01 -7.71
CA GLY A 41 -12.41 -8.62 -9.02
C GLY A 41 -13.91 -8.90 -9.19
N LEU A 42 -14.41 -10.00 -8.65
CA LEU A 42 -15.83 -10.36 -8.75
C LEU A 42 -16.72 -9.57 -7.79
N ILE A 43 -16.24 -9.22 -6.60
CA ILE A 43 -17.01 -8.39 -5.64
C ILE A 43 -17.08 -6.94 -6.14
N GLY A 44 -16.01 -6.41 -6.76
CA GLY A 44 -16.03 -5.07 -7.34
C GLY A 44 -16.97 -4.92 -8.54
N ALA A 45 -17.19 -6.00 -9.32
CA ALA A 45 -18.07 -6.00 -10.46
C ALA A 45 -19.57 -6.16 -10.09
N ALA A 46 -19.87 -6.80 -8.94
CA ALA A 46 -21.25 -7.08 -8.53
C ALA A 46 -21.93 -5.92 -7.78
N THR A 47 -21.18 -4.94 -7.27
CA THR A 47 -21.72 -3.80 -6.50
C THR A 47 -21.77 -2.50 -7.29
N GLY A 48 -21.75 -2.57 -8.62
CA GLY A 48 -21.80 -1.42 -9.53
C GLY A 48 -23.12 -0.66 -9.52
N SER A 49 -23.34 0.17 -8.48
CA SER A 49 -24.28 1.27 -8.50
C SER A 49 -23.60 2.52 -7.92
N GLY A 50 -23.21 3.41 -8.82
CA GLY A 50 -23.04 4.84 -8.65
C GLY A 50 -22.34 5.33 -7.38
N ASN A 51 -21.05 5.22 -7.29
CA ASN A 51 -20.07 6.14 -6.70
C ASN A 51 -18.76 5.37 -6.53
N ARG A 52 -17.80 5.67 -7.41
CA ARG A 52 -16.49 4.99 -7.42
C ARG A 52 -15.67 5.45 -6.23
N THR A 53 -15.76 4.71 -5.13
CA THR A 53 -14.86 4.87 -3.98
C THR A 53 -13.49 4.32 -4.34
N PRO A 54 -12.39 4.97 -3.95
CA PRO A 54 -11.00 4.57 -4.27
C PRO A 54 -10.58 3.21 -3.72
N ALA A 55 -11.40 2.57 -2.89
CA ALA A 55 -11.16 1.22 -2.37
C ALA A 55 -11.08 0.14 -3.46
N VAL A 56 -11.67 0.38 -4.64
CA VAL A 56 -11.62 -0.55 -5.79
C VAL A 56 -10.24 -0.55 -6.45
N LEU A 57 -9.48 0.54 -6.35
CA LEU A 57 -8.14 0.64 -6.95
C LEU A 57 -7.08 -0.19 -6.21
N ILE A 58 -7.28 -0.49 -4.93
CA ILE A 58 -6.35 -1.33 -4.15
C ILE A 58 -6.51 -2.81 -4.54
N GLY A 59 -7.72 -3.23 -4.93
CA GLY A 59 -7.99 -4.64 -5.33
C GLY A 59 -7.65 -4.96 -6.79
N ALA A 60 -7.77 -3.98 -7.69
CA ALA A 60 -7.62 -4.21 -9.13
C ALA A 60 -6.17 -4.06 -9.63
N GLY A 61 -5.28 -3.42 -8.86
CA GLY A 61 -3.87 -3.25 -9.22
C GLY A 61 -2.99 -4.49 -9.04
N LEU A 62 -3.50 -5.53 -8.40
CA LEU A 62 -2.73 -6.73 -8.03
C LEU A 62 -2.71 -7.83 -9.10
N GLY A 63 -3.35 -7.63 -10.25
CA GLY A 63 -3.66 -8.74 -11.18
C GLY A 63 -2.76 -8.92 -12.38
N ALA A 64 -1.90 -8.00 -12.71
CA ALA A 64 -1.16 -8.12 -13.96
C ALA A 64 0.12 -7.30 -14.00
N ILE A 65 1.24 -7.85 -13.57
CA ILE A 65 2.50 -7.60 -14.26
C ILE A 65 3.45 -8.79 -14.03
N ALA A 66 3.69 -9.55 -15.08
CA ALA A 66 4.77 -10.51 -15.19
C ALA A 66 6.11 -9.75 -15.30
N GLY A 67 6.72 -9.47 -14.16
CA GLY A 67 8.04 -8.87 -14.06
C GLY A 67 8.90 -9.66 -13.08
N GLY A 68 9.36 -10.86 -13.47
CA GLY A 68 10.03 -11.80 -12.57
C GLY A 68 11.28 -11.28 -11.86
N ALA A 69 11.91 -10.20 -12.32
CA ALA A 69 13.10 -9.63 -11.66
C ALA A 69 12.75 -8.47 -10.72
N ILE A 70 11.82 -7.60 -11.08
CA ILE A 70 11.41 -6.45 -10.27
C ILE A 70 10.62 -6.92 -9.05
N GLY A 71 9.72 -7.92 -9.22
CA GLY A 71 8.93 -8.51 -8.15
C GLY A 71 9.79 -9.07 -7.02
N THR A 72 10.84 -9.83 -7.34
CA THR A 72 11.73 -10.43 -6.33
C THR A 72 12.53 -9.40 -5.55
N HIS A 73 12.91 -8.28 -6.14
CA HIS A 73 13.58 -7.18 -5.44
C HIS A 73 12.64 -6.46 -4.46
N LEU A 74 11.42 -6.14 -4.90
CA LEU A 74 10.40 -5.52 -4.04
C LEU A 74 9.98 -6.45 -2.90
N ASP A 75 9.83 -7.75 -3.17
CA ASP A 75 9.47 -8.73 -2.13
C ASP A 75 10.54 -8.80 -1.04
N ARG A 76 11.82 -8.86 -1.42
CA ARG A 76 12.93 -8.87 -0.47
C ARG A 76 12.99 -7.56 0.32
N GLN A 77 12.90 -6.41 -0.34
CA GLN A 77 12.92 -5.11 0.32
C GLN A 77 11.73 -4.96 1.28
N ALA A 78 10.53 -5.36 0.88
CA ALA A 78 9.35 -5.33 1.74
C ALA A 78 9.46 -6.29 2.93
N ALA A 79 10.05 -7.49 2.74
CA ALA A 79 10.28 -8.45 3.81
C ALA A 79 11.29 -7.91 4.84
N GLU A 80 12.38 -7.29 4.39
CA GLU A 80 13.36 -6.63 5.26
C GLU A 80 12.72 -5.49 6.08
N LEU A 81 11.91 -4.64 5.44
CA LEU A 81 11.20 -3.57 6.13
C LEU A 81 10.23 -4.14 7.18
N ARG A 82 9.42 -5.15 6.84
CA ARG A 82 8.51 -5.78 7.82
C ARG A 82 9.24 -6.40 9.01
N GLY A 83 10.41 -6.97 8.78
CA GLY A 83 11.21 -7.61 9.84
C GLY A 83 11.97 -6.63 10.74
N SER A 84 12.15 -5.38 10.30
CA SER A 84 12.98 -4.39 11.00
C SER A 84 12.22 -3.20 11.56
N LEU A 85 10.96 -3.00 11.16
CA LEU A 85 10.11 -1.90 11.64
C LEU A 85 9.22 -2.35 12.82
N GLY A 86 8.80 -1.39 13.63
CA GLY A 86 7.88 -1.61 14.74
C GLY A 86 6.54 -2.19 14.28
N SER A 87 5.88 -2.95 15.15
CA SER A 87 4.59 -3.62 14.86
C SER A 87 3.44 -2.67 14.47
N ASN A 88 3.57 -1.40 14.78
CA ASN A 88 2.59 -0.37 14.44
C ASN A 88 2.79 0.24 13.03
N VAL A 89 3.85 -0.17 12.32
CA VAL A 89 4.16 0.30 10.97
C VAL A 89 3.67 -0.73 9.96
N GLY A 90 2.76 -0.31 9.09
CA GLY A 90 2.26 -1.16 8.00
C GLY A 90 3.23 -1.16 6.82
N VAL A 91 3.53 -2.34 6.25
CA VAL A 91 4.33 -2.46 5.01
C VAL A 91 3.59 -3.32 4.01
N VAL A 92 3.19 -2.74 2.90
CA VAL A 92 2.47 -3.40 1.81
C VAL A 92 3.30 -3.33 0.53
N ASN A 93 3.59 -4.49 -0.07
CA ASN A 93 4.08 -4.56 -1.44
C ASN A 93 2.88 -4.69 -2.38
N THR A 94 2.71 -3.74 -3.29
CA THR A 94 1.61 -3.73 -4.27
C THR A 94 1.98 -4.44 -5.58
N GLY A 95 3.21 -4.95 -5.70
CA GLY A 95 3.76 -5.51 -6.93
C GLY A 95 4.46 -4.49 -7.83
N SER A 96 4.16 -3.20 -7.68
CA SER A 96 4.81 -2.10 -8.42
C SER A 96 5.53 -1.11 -7.50
N GLU A 97 5.17 -1.07 -6.23
CA GLU A 97 5.75 -0.18 -5.23
C GLU A 97 5.56 -0.75 -3.82
N ILE A 98 6.33 -0.26 -2.86
CA ILE A 98 6.15 -0.57 -1.46
C ILE A 98 5.54 0.64 -0.76
N VAL A 99 4.44 0.44 -0.05
CA VAL A 99 3.80 1.47 0.77
C VAL A 99 4.06 1.17 2.23
N VAL A 100 4.78 2.07 2.90
CA VAL A 100 4.99 2.04 4.35
C VAL A 100 4.05 3.04 4.99
N THR A 101 3.14 2.56 5.83
CA THR A 101 2.14 3.38 6.53
C THR A 101 2.52 3.53 7.99
N MET A 102 2.71 4.76 8.41
CA MET A 102 3.05 5.12 9.78
C MET A 102 1.92 5.94 10.41
N PRO A 103 1.26 5.43 11.47
CA PRO A 103 0.26 6.20 12.21
C PRO A 103 0.86 7.50 12.75
N GLN A 104 0.11 8.60 12.63
CA GLN A 104 0.57 9.91 13.10
C GLN A 104 0.89 9.92 14.59
N ASP A 105 0.08 9.22 15.39
CA ASP A 105 0.14 9.27 16.85
C ASP A 105 1.46 8.69 17.40
N ILE A 106 2.16 7.89 16.58
CA ILE A 106 3.52 7.42 16.90
C ILE A 106 4.61 8.38 16.40
N LEU A 107 4.33 9.27 15.46
CA LEU A 107 5.34 10.17 14.89
C LEU A 107 5.32 11.57 15.52
N PHE A 108 4.13 12.07 15.86
CA PHE A 108 3.92 13.46 16.25
C PHE A 108 3.06 13.59 17.51
N ALA A 109 3.26 14.64 18.27
CA ALA A 109 2.30 15.06 19.27
C ALA A 109 1.03 15.62 18.58
N THR A 110 -0.10 15.66 19.32
CA THR A 110 -1.37 16.19 18.82
C THR A 110 -1.19 17.59 18.25
N ASN A 111 -1.74 17.85 17.08
CA ASN A 111 -1.63 19.12 16.34
C ASN A 111 -0.21 19.62 16.08
N SER A 112 0.79 18.75 16.16
CA SER A 112 2.20 19.06 15.94
C SER A 112 2.70 18.44 14.63
N ALA A 113 3.73 19.07 14.06
CA ALA A 113 4.58 18.50 13.00
C ALA A 113 6.01 18.24 13.51
N SER A 114 6.26 18.42 14.81
CA SER A 114 7.54 18.06 15.40
C SER A 114 7.58 16.57 15.66
N LEU A 115 8.56 15.89 15.05
CA LEU A 115 8.78 14.46 15.25
C LEU A 115 9.26 14.18 16.66
N ARG A 116 8.74 13.14 17.25
CA ARG A 116 9.18 12.65 18.56
C ARG A 116 10.53 11.94 18.40
N PRO A 117 11.55 12.33 19.17
CA PRO A 117 12.91 11.78 19.03
C PRO A 117 12.98 10.27 19.25
N ASP A 118 12.19 9.75 20.19
CA ASP A 118 12.10 8.34 20.56
C ASP A 118 11.53 7.44 19.45
N LEU A 119 10.87 8.04 18.46
CA LEU A 119 10.17 7.33 17.38
C LEU A 119 10.83 7.50 16.01
N GLN A 120 11.97 8.17 15.95
CA GLN A 120 12.74 8.32 14.72
C GLN A 120 13.51 7.06 14.32
N SER A 121 13.61 6.06 15.20
CA SER A 121 14.33 4.80 14.92
C SER A 121 13.79 4.09 13.67
N ASP A 122 12.46 4.04 13.49
CA ASP A 122 11.86 3.44 12.31
C ASP A 122 12.18 4.22 11.04
N LEU A 123 12.20 5.57 11.10
CA LEU A 123 12.60 6.42 9.97
C LEU A 123 14.07 6.21 9.60
N HIS A 124 14.97 6.06 10.58
CA HIS A 124 16.38 5.73 10.33
C HIS A 124 16.53 4.34 9.71
N THR A 125 15.73 3.37 10.15
CA THR A 125 15.68 2.02 9.57
C THR A 125 15.21 2.06 8.12
N ILE A 126 14.15 2.83 7.82
CA ILE A 126 13.68 3.05 6.44
C ILE A 126 14.77 3.71 5.60
N ALA A 127 15.44 4.75 6.13
CA ALA A 127 16.53 5.42 5.41
C ALA A 127 17.70 4.48 5.10
N ALA A 128 18.11 3.63 6.04
CA ALA A 128 19.13 2.63 5.83
C ALA A 128 18.74 1.59 4.76
N ASN A 129 17.47 1.17 4.76
CA ASN A 129 16.92 0.31 3.71
C ASN A 129 16.97 1.02 2.33
N LEU A 130 16.52 2.27 2.24
CA LEU A 130 16.54 3.07 1.01
C LEU A 130 17.94 3.30 0.44
N GLN A 131 18.96 3.31 1.28
CA GLN A 131 20.36 3.39 0.85
C GLN A 131 20.87 2.07 0.26
N ARG A 132 20.41 0.93 0.78
CA ARG A 132 20.72 -0.39 0.19
C ARG A 132 20.00 -0.63 -1.14
N TYR A 133 18.84 0.02 -1.34
CA TYR A 133 18.04 -0.05 -2.56
C TYR A 133 17.98 1.33 -3.24
N PRO A 134 19.08 1.77 -3.92
CA PRO A 134 19.21 3.15 -4.41
C PRO A 134 18.32 3.48 -5.61
N ASP A 135 17.88 2.46 -6.38
CA ASP A 135 17.16 2.66 -7.64
C ASP A 135 15.65 2.82 -7.44
N SER A 136 15.28 3.84 -6.65
CA SER A 136 13.87 4.16 -6.39
C SER A 136 13.66 5.63 -6.10
N VAL A 137 12.45 6.12 -6.40
CA VAL A 137 11.92 7.41 -5.91
C VAL A 137 11.06 7.16 -4.69
N VAL A 138 11.10 8.08 -3.75
CA VAL A 138 10.40 8.00 -2.47
C VAL A 138 9.41 9.16 -2.36
N TYR A 139 8.13 8.85 -2.25
CA TYR A 139 7.08 9.84 -2.01
C TYR A 139 6.64 9.78 -0.56
N VAL A 140 6.74 10.89 0.15
CA VAL A 140 6.25 11.03 1.52
C VAL A 140 4.94 11.81 1.48
N THR A 141 3.83 11.20 1.84
CA THR A 141 2.51 11.83 1.80
C THR A 141 1.93 11.90 3.21
N GLY A 142 1.62 13.11 3.67
CA GLY A 142 0.93 13.34 4.94
C GLY A 142 -0.58 13.37 4.75
N HIS A 143 -1.31 12.75 5.67
CA HIS A 143 -2.78 12.71 5.69
C HIS A 143 -3.31 13.15 7.05
N THR A 144 -4.52 13.73 7.05
CA THR A 144 -5.26 14.08 8.26
C THR A 144 -6.62 13.39 8.28
N ASP A 145 -7.30 13.47 9.40
CA ASP A 145 -8.74 13.20 9.46
C ASP A 145 -9.55 14.44 9.00
N SER A 146 -10.87 14.35 9.07
CA SER A 146 -11.78 15.40 8.65
C SER A 146 -11.98 16.53 9.68
N THR A 147 -11.25 16.51 10.81
CA THR A 147 -11.43 17.51 11.88
C THR A 147 -10.75 18.83 11.50
N GLY A 148 -11.47 19.92 11.55
CA GLY A 148 -10.99 21.26 11.23
C GLY A 148 -11.16 21.66 9.76
N SER A 149 -10.59 22.81 9.38
CA SER A 149 -10.71 23.31 8.01
C SER A 149 -9.80 22.58 7.02
N ALA A 150 -10.22 22.50 5.76
CA ALA A 150 -9.42 21.88 4.70
C ALA A 150 -8.05 22.57 4.55
N ALA A 151 -8.00 23.89 4.61
CA ALA A 151 -6.74 24.66 4.48
C ALA A 151 -5.78 24.36 5.65
N TYR A 152 -6.28 24.26 6.88
CA TYR A 152 -5.48 23.87 8.03
C TYR A 152 -4.91 22.47 7.87
N ASN A 153 -5.74 21.50 7.49
CA ASN A 153 -5.35 20.12 7.30
C ASN A 153 -4.36 19.94 6.18
N GLN A 154 -4.52 20.68 5.07
CA GLN A 154 -3.56 20.70 3.98
C GLN A 154 -2.18 21.15 4.48
N SER A 155 -2.12 22.31 5.12
CA SER A 155 -0.86 22.85 5.64
C SER A 155 -0.23 21.96 6.74
N LEU A 156 -1.03 21.36 7.61
CA LEU A 156 -0.54 20.44 8.64
C LEU A 156 0.06 19.18 8.03
N SER A 157 -0.61 18.59 7.04
CA SER A 157 -0.15 17.39 6.37
C SER A 157 1.14 17.61 5.56
N GLU A 158 1.28 18.79 4.92
CA GLU A 158 2.52 19.20 4.26
C GLU A 158 3.69 19.27 5.25
N ARG A 159 3.55 20.02 6.33
CA ARG A 159 4.61 20.14 7.34
C ARG A 159 5.01 18.78 7.93
N ARG A 160 4.08 17.84 8.09
CA ARG A 160 4.36 16.48 8.56
C ARG A 160 5.13 15.65 7.55
N ALA A 161 4.74 15.73 6.29
CA ALA A 161 5.46 15.08 5.21
C ALA A 161 6.89 15.62 5.08
N ASP A 162 7.05 16.95 5.16
CA ASP A 162 8.37 17.61 5.14
C ASP A 162 9.26 17.18 6.31
N ALA A 163 8.69 17.07 7.51
CA ALA A 163 9.44 16.63 8.69
C ALA A 163 9.96 15.20 8.54
N VAL A 164 9.12 14.28 8.04
CA VAL A 164 9.54 12.89 7.75
C VAL A 164 10.58 12.85 6.64
N ALA A 165 10.36 13.56 5.53
CA ALA A 165 11.32 13.66 4.44
C ALA A 165 12.67 14.22 4.90
N GLY A 166 12.64 15.21 5.78
CA GLY A 166 13.83 15.79 6.39
C GLY A 166 14.68 14.75 7.14
N VAL A 167 14.03 13.87 7.93
CA VAL A 167 14.76 12.78 8.62
C VAL A 167 15.36 11.80 7.61
N LEU A 168 14.63 11.40 6.57
CA LEU A 168 15.18 10.50 5.55
C LEU A 168 16.41 11.11 4.86
N ILE A 169 16.34 12.39 4.51
CA ILE A 169 17.43 13.11 3.84
C ILE A 169 18.64 13.26 4.77
N THR A 170 18.43 13.69 6.01
CA THR A 170 19.52 13.84 7.00
C THR A 170 20.14 12.51 7.39
N SER A 171 19.39 11.41 7.23
CA SER A 171 19.89 10.04 7.41
C SER A 171 20.59 9.48 6.16
N GLY A 172 20.84 10.29 5.13
CA GLY A 172 21.67 9.92 3.98
C GLY A 172 20.91 9.52 2.70
N VAL A 173 19.59 9.61 2.67
CA VAL A 173 18.84 9.42 1.40
C VAL A 173 19.00 10.68 0.54
N PRO A 174 19.48 10.57 -0.71
CA PRO A 174 19.66 11.74 -1.58
C PRO A 174 18.35 12.52 -1.77
N SER A 175 18.39 13.83 -1.56
CA SER A 175 17.20 14.70 -1.64
C SER A 175 16.47 14.62 -2.99
N ARG A 176 17.19 14.40 -4.10
CA ARG A 176 16.61 14.21 -5.43
C ARG A 176 15.68 12.99 -5.54
N ARG A 177 15.79 12.03 -4.61
CA ARG A 177 14.95 10.83 -4.56
C ARG A 177 13.70 11.03 -3.70
N VAL A 178 13.66 12.06 -2.84
CA VAL A 178 12.60 12.23 -1.84
C VAL A 178 11.69 13.37 -2.27
N GLN A 179 10.39 13.09 -2.35
CA GLN A 179 9.36 14.07 -2.65
C GLN A 179 8.33 14.07 -1.53
N ALA A 180 8.11 15.22 -0.88
CA ALA A 180 7.13 15.37 0.17
C ALA A 180 5.89 16.11 -0.33
N ARG A 181 4.71 15.71 0.14
CA ARG A 181 3.44 16.39 -0.15
C ARG A 181 2.42 16.19 0.96
N GLY A 182 1.52 17.16 1.11
CA GLY A 182 0.33 17.00 1.92
C GLY A 182 -0.86 16.58 1.06
N ALA A 183 -1.66 15.67 1.56
CA ALA A 183 -2.96 15.30 1.01
C ALA A 183 -4.13 15.83 1.88
N GLY A 184 -3.83 16.42 3.05
CA GLY A 184 -4.85 16.88 3.97
C GLY A 184 -5.86 15.78 4.29
N LEU A 185 -7.14 16.14 4.22
CA LEU A 185 -8.29 15.25 4.48
C LEU A 185 -8.86 14.57 3.22
N THR A 186 -8.23 14.75 2.05
CA THR A 186 -8.83 14.37 0.77
C THR A 186 -8.72 12.89 0.42
N GLN A 187 -7.89 12.12 1.15
CA GLN A 187 -7.62 10.71 0.88
C GLN A 187 -7.84 9.84 2.13
N PRO A 188 -9.07 9.73 2.64
CA PRO A 188 -9.37 8.87 3.78
C PRO A 188 -9.28 7.40 3.40
N ILE A 189 -8.77 6.55 4.32
CA ILE A 189 -8.75 5.09 4.21
C ILE A 189 -9.80 4.41 5.09
N ALA A 190 -10.40 5.17 6.01
CA ALA A 190 -11.44 4.71 6.91
C ALA A 190 -12.50 5.79 7.10
N SER A 191 -13.66 5.42 7.70
CA SER A 191 -14.71 6.39 7.99
C SER A 191 -14.24 7.44 8.98
N ASN A 192 -14.50 8.72 8.70
CA ASN A 192 -14.25 9.84 9.60
C ASN A 192 -15.29 9.95 10.73
N ASP A 193 -16.39 9.21 10.66
CA ASP A 193 -17.47 9.26 11.67
C ASP A 193 -17.04 8.65 13.01
N THR A 194 -16.12 7.67 12.97
CA THR A 194 -15.63 6.98 14.16
C THR A 194 -14.25 7.50 14.59
N ALA A 195 -13.99 7.50 15.90
CA ALA A 195 -12.68 7.85 16.43
C ALA A 195 -11.57 6.93 15.92
N ALA A 196 -11.85 5.62 15.80
CA ALA A 196 -10.92 4.64 15.27
C ALA A 196 -10.59 4.90 13.79
N GLY A 197 -11.59 5.21 12.97
CA GLY A 197 -11.36 5.53 11.56
C GLY A 197 -10.60 6.84 11.37
N ARG A 198 -10.91 7.87 12.17
CA ARG A 198 -10.09 9.10 12.16
C ARG A 198 -8.65 8.84 12.55
N ALA A 199 -8.37 7.97 13.50
CA ALA A 199 -7.01 7.59 13.87
C ALA A 199 -6.27 6.92 12.71
N GLN A 200 -6.95 6.08 11.91
CA GLN A 200 -6.36 5.47 10.71
C GLN A 200 -6.10 6.50 9.61
N ASN A 201 -6.97 7.50 9.46
CA ASN A 201 -6.80 8.56 8.46
C ASN A 201 -5.62 9.47 8.80
N ARG A 202 -5.33 9.71 10.10
CA ARG A 202 -4.14 10.45 10.55
C ARG A 202 -2.89 9.59 10.40
N ARG A 203 -2.22 9.67 9.26
CA ARG A 203 -1.04 8.86 8.94
C ARG A 203 -0.06 9.60 8.04
N VAL A 204 1.15 9.08 7.95
CA VAL A 204 2.11 9.40 6.88
C VAL A 204 2.37 8.12 6.09
N GLU A 205 2.32 8.22 4.80
CA GLU A 205 2.68 7.15 3.87
C GLU A 205 4.02 7.45 3.21
N ILE A 206 4.92 6.45 3.20
CA ILE A 206 6.17 6.49 2.46
C ILE A 206 6.05 5.47 1.34
N THR A 207 5.85 5.96 0.12
CA THR A 207 5.74 5.12 -1.08
C THR A 207 7.10 5.03 -1.75
N ILE A 208 7.63 3.82 -1.87
CA ILE A 208 8.91 3.51 -2.49
C ILE A 208 8.63 2.90 -3.86
N ARG A 209 8.94 3.65 -4.91
CA ARG A 209 8.69 3.25 -6.30
C ARG A 209 10.02 3.02 -7.00
N PRO A 210 10.30 1.82 -7.50
CA PRO A 210 11.45 1.56 -8.36
C PRO A 210 11.42 2.43 -9.62
N ASN A 211 12.60 2.81 -10.11
CA ASN A 211 12.76 3.56 -11.37
C ASN A 211 12.56 2.66 -12.58
#